data_546a537986be743e3b8a13891d432084
#
_entry.id   546a537986be743e3b8a13891d432084
#
_cell.length_a   1.000
_cell.length_b   1.000
_cell.length_c   1.000
_cell.angle_alpha   90.00
_cell.angle_beta   90.00
_cell.angle_gamma   90.00
#
_symmetry.space_group_name_H-M   'P 1'
#
loop_
_entity.id
_entity.type
_entity.pdbx_description
1 polymer ?
#
loop_
_entity_poly.entity_id
_entity_poly.type
_entity_poly.pdbx_seq_one_letter_code
_entity_poly.pdbx_strand_id
1 'polypeptide(L)'
;MNTRKYSIVYCTPALYSAGGTERVVTMKANYFAESFGYDVSIILTEGYGMPPFFPLSDKVRVINLNIGFEELWEKPFWEKVMLYLKKQYRYKKVLQFELFRISPDITISTLRREINFINDIDDGSVKIGELHLSRADFRGSSSGTPNVLSRWFHAWWRRRAVASLRKLGKFVTLTDKAMSEWPELSNIIMIPDPLPLDVKVQSTQQKSKRVIAIGRYAYEKGYDLLLRAWELVEKRYPDWSLDVFGMGNRQPYEQLLTELNLNTEQCRLHGVLSDVKKEYPNASLLVLPSRTEGFGLVLLEAMAFGVPVVAFDCGSGPSSIISDGDNGFLVQPFDIKGFAEKMMQLMENGGLRRTMGNNGVQKAQQYTIDKIGHQWKQLFDELMQNGI
;
A
#
# COMPACT_ATOMS: atom_id res chain seq x y z
N MET A 1 -25.73 -18.76 15.58
CA MET A 1 -26.02 -18.44 14.16
C MET A 1 -25.01 -19.19 13.32
N ASN A 2 -25.45 -20.06 12.42
CA ASN A 2 -24.56 -20.79 11.52
C ASN A 2 -23.98 -19.78 10.51
N THR A 3 -22.76 -19.28 10.74
CA THR A 3 -22.15 -18.33 9.82
C THR A 3 -21.75 -19.11 8.56
N ARG A 4 -22.29 -18.68 7.40
CA ARG A 4 -21.93 -19.24 6.09
C ARG A 4 -20.40 -19.10 5.92
N LYS A 5 -19.75 -20.19 5.53
CA LYS A 5 -18.33 -20.19 5.18
C LYS A 5 -18.20 -19.93 3.69
N TYR A 6 -17.37 -18.97 3.33
CA TYR A 6 -17.13 -18.62 1.93
C TYR A 6 -15.81 -19.24 1.44
N SER A 7 -15.79 -19.59 0.16
CA SER A 7 -14.58 -19.87 -0.60
C SER A 7 -14.13 -18.60 -1.31
N ILE A 8 -12.93 -18.12 -0.98
CA ILE A 8 -12.39 -16.82 -1.46
C ILE A 8 -11.08 -17.05 -2.20
N VAL A 9 -10.96 -16.45 -3.39
CA VAL A 9 -9.72 -16.42 -4.16
C VAL A 9 -9.20 -14.99 -4.25
N TYR A 10 -7.97 -14.76 -3.81
CA TYR A 10 -7.22 -13.55 -4.11
C TYR A 10 -6.38 -13.72 -5.37
N CYS A 11 -6.42 -12.75 -6.29
CA CYS A 11 -5.52 -12.64 -7.44
C CYS A 11 -4.57 -11.47 -7.22
N THR A 12 -3.27 -11.76 -7.04
CA THR A 12 -2.22 -10.75 -6.84
C THR A 12 -0.92 -11.18 -7.54
N PRO A 13 -0.02 -10.28 -7.94
CA PRO A 13 1.20 -10.67 -8.64
C PRO A 13 2.11 -11.58 -7.82
N ALA A 14 2.43 -11.21 -6.59
CA ALA A 14 3.43 -11.86 -5.76
C ALA A 14 3.16 -11.63 -4.27
N LEU A 15 3.86 -12.40 -3.41
CA LEU A 15 3.89 -12.22 -1.96
C LEU A 15 5.32 -12.19 -1.40
N TYR A 16 6.35 -12.29 -2.24
CA TYR A 16 7.75 -12.42 -1.82
C TYR A 16 8.41 -11.08 -1.45
N SER A 17 7.75 -9.95 -1.69
CA SER A 17 8.31 -8.62 -1.39
C SER A 17 7.74 -8.00 -0.11
N ALA A 18 8.51 -7.06 0.48
CA ALA A 18 8.11 -6.31 1.68
C ALA A 18 7.15 -5.14 1.36
N GLY A 19 6.25 -5.31 0.39
CA GLY A 19 5.31 -4.30 -0.07
C GLY A 19 4.06 -4.19 0.80
N GLY A 20 3.41 -3.02 0.75
CA GLY A 20 2.16 -2.78 1.51
C GLY A 20 1.01 -3.67 1.05
N THR A 21 0.85 -3.85 -0.26
CA THR A 21 -0.21 -4.72 -0.84
C THR A 21 -0.03 -6.16 -0.41
N GLU A 22 1.20 -6.70 -0.51
CA GLU A 22 1.55 -8.06 -0.11
C GLU A 22 1.22 -8.28 1.37
N ARG A 23 1.56 -7.29 2.22
CA ARG A 23 1.29 -7.35 3.65
C ARG A 23 -0.20 -7.37 3.96
N VAL A 24 -0.97 -6.49 3.33
CA VAL A 24 -2.43 -6.40 3.53
C VAL A 24 -3.14 -7.66 3.03
N VAL A 25 -2.80 -8.15 1.84
CA VAL A 25 -3.39 -9.39 1.29
C VAL A 25 -3.10 -10.57 2.20
N THR A 26 -1.83 -10.75 2.64
CA THR A 26 -1.45 -11.82 3.57
C THR A 26 -2.24 -11.74 4.87
N MET A 27 -2.34 -10.55 5.46
CA MET A 27 -3.02 -10.35 6.73
C MET A 27 -4.52 -10.60 6.65
N LYS A 28 -5.19 -10.10 5.60
CA LYS A 28 -6.62 -10.36 5.39
C LYS A 28 -6.89 -11.83 5.10
N ALA A 29 -6.06 -12.47 4.27
CA ALA A 29 -6.19 -13.89 3.98
C ALA A 29 -6.07 -14.75 5.25
N ASN A 30 -5.07 -14.47 6.09
CA ASN A 30 -4.92 -15.13 7.39
C ASN A 30 -6.15 -14.93 8.27
N TYR A 31 -6.60 -13.68 8.40
CA TYR A 31 -7.75 -13.35 9.24
C TYR A 31 -9.04 -14.03 8.77
N PHE A 32 -9.31 -14.06 7.48
CA PHE A 32 -10.48 -14.74 6.93
C PHE A 32 -10.44 -16.25 7.13
N ALA A 33 -9.26 -16.85 6.97
CA ALA A 33 -9.08 -18.29 7.17
C ALA A 33 -9.13 -18.71 8.65
N GLU A 34 -8.51 -17.91 9.54
CA GLU A 34 -8.37 -18.25 10.96
C GLU A 34 -9.59 -17.85 11.78
N SER A 35 -10.08 -16.60 11.61
CA SER A 35 -11.15 -16.03 12.44
C SER A 35 -12.54 -16.35 11.91
N PHE A 36 -12.73 -16.36 10.59
CA PHE A 36 -14.03 -16.69 10.00
C PHE A 36 -14.13 -18.13 9.50
N GLY A 37 -13.01 -18.84 9.43
CA GLY A 37 -12.95 -20.23 8.96
C GLY A 37 -13.31 -20.37 7.47
N TYR A 38 -13.04 -19.33 6.65
CA TYR A 38 -13.25 -19.35 5.21
C TYR A 38 -12.18 -20.22 4.50
N ASP A 39 -12.53 -20.79 3.35
CA ASP A 39 -11.54 -21.43 2.46
C ASP A 39 -10.87 -20.36 1.59
N VAL A 40 -9.62 -20.01 1.92
CA VAL A 40 -8.91 -18.93 1.26
C VAL A 40 -7.78 -19.47 0.40
N SER A 41 -7.79 -19.08 -0.87
CA SER A 41 -6.71 -19.36 -1.81
C SER A 41 -6.12 -18.05 -2.36
N ILE A 42 -4.80 -17.99 -2.55
CA ILE A 42 -4.13 -16.86 -3.19
C ILE A 42 -3.49 -17.34 -4.49
N ILE A 43 -3.86 -16.75 -5.61
CA ILE A 43 -3.31 -17.05 -6.93
C ILE A 43 -2.28 -15.98 -7.28
N LEU A 44 -1.04 -16.43 -7.57
CA LEU A 44 0.12 -15.60 -7.91
C LEU A 44 0.51 -15.75 -9.37
N THR A 45 1.08 -14.71 -9.97
CA THR A 45 1.62 -14.74 -11.34
C THR A 45 3.14 -14.71 -11.41
N GLU A 46 3.79 -14.25 -10.35
CA GLU A 46 5.23 -14.04 -10.23
C GLU A 46 5.82 -14.88 -9.09
N GLY A 47 7.15 -14.82 -8.94
CA GLY A 47 7.86 -15.34 -7.76
C GLY A 47 8.35 -16.77 -7.86
N TYR A 48 8.01 -17.55 -8.90
CA TYR A 48 8.56 -18.89 -9.20
C TYR A 48 8.81 -19.78 -7.97
N GLY A 49 7.86 -19.82 -7.03
CA GLY A 49 7.98 -20.60 -5.80
C GLY A 49 8.74 -19.94 -4.65
N MET A 50 9.09 -18.66 -4.76
CA MET A 50 9.62 -17.91 -3.62
C MET A 50 8.60 -17.85 -2.48
N PRO A 51 9.04 -18.04 -1.21
CA PRO A 51 8.13 -17.99 -0.07
C PRO A 51 7.56 -16.58 0.12
N PRO A 52 6.37 -16.46 0.71
CA PRO A 52 5.83 -15.17 1.13
C PRO A 52 6.78 -14.46 2.10
N PHE A 53 6.95 -13.15 1.92
CA PHE A 53 7.77 -12.32 2.83
C PHE A 53 7.13 -12.21 4.22
N PHE A 54 5.83 -12.05 4.28
CA PHE A 54 5.07 -12.00 5.53
C PHE A 54 4.54 -13.39 5.89
N PRO A 55 4.49 -13.74 7.19
CA PRO A 55 3.99 -15.04 7.63
C PRO A 55 2.56 -15.31 7.11
N LEU A 56 2.40 -16.41 6.42
CA LEU A 56 1.12 -16.86 5.90
C LEU A 56 0.64 -18.09 6.69
N SER A 57 -0.63 -18.12 7.04
CA SER A 57 -1.27 -19.24 7.74
C SER A 57 -1.30 -20.51 6.88
N ASP A 58 -1.07 -21.66 7.49
CA ASP A 58 -1.16 -22.97 6.83
C ASP A 58 -2.57 -23.28 6.31
N LYS A 59 -3.58 -22.53 6.78
CA LYS A 59 -4.96 -22.64 6.29
C LYS A 59 -5.18 -21.94 4.96
N VAL A 60 -4.24 -21.08 4.52
CA VAL A 60 -4.32 -20.35 3.25
C VAL A 60 -3.54 -21.10 2.18
N ARG A 61 -4.22 -21.46 1.10
CA ARG A 61 -3.62 -22.15 -0.05
C ARG A 61 -2.98 -21.13 -1.00
N VAL A 62 -1.73 -21.38 -1.40
CA VAL A 62 -1.05 -20.57 -2.42
C VAL A 62 -0.90 -21.37 -3.71
N ILE A 63 -1.30 -20.75 -4.84
CA ILE A 63 -1.21 -21.32 -6.19
C ILE A 63 -0.43 -20.35 -7.05
N ASN A 64 0.77 -20.72 -7.49
CA ASN A 64 1.56 -19.89 -8.39
C ASN A 64 1.38 -20.35 -9.83
N LEU A 65 0.87 -19.48 -10.69
CA LEU A 65 0.66 -19.75 -12.12
C LEU A 65 1.94 -19.63 -12.95
N ASN A 66 3.01 -19.08 -12.38
CA ASN A 66 4.30 -18.92 -13.01
C ASN A 66 4.21 -18.28 -14.41
N ILE A 67 3.49 -17.16 -14.51
CA ILE A 67 3.35 -16.43 -15.77
C ILE A 67 4.62 -15.62 -16.08
N GLY A 68 5.22 -14.99 -15.05
CA GLY A 68 6.51 -14.32 -15.13
C GLY A 68 6.50 -13.05 -15.98
N PHE A 69 5.61 -12.11 -15.71
CA PHE A 69 5.58 -10.84 -16.45
C PHE A 69 6.80 -9.96 -16.15
N GLU A 70 7.49 -10.16 -15.04
CA GLU A 70 8.72 -9.41 -14.68
C GLU A 70 9.83 -9.61 -15.71
N GLU A 71 9.90 -10.78 -16.37
CA GLU A 71 10.84 -11.05 -17.45
C GLU A 71 10.74 -10.07 -18.64
N LEU A 72 9.62 -9.33 -18.72
CA LEU A 72 9.40 -8.37 -19.80
C LEU A 72 10.17 -7.06 -19.60
N TRP A 73 10.66 -6.76 -18.40
CA TRP A 73 11.21 -5.44 -18.09
C TRP A 73 12.48 -5.12 -18.88
N GLU A 74 13.29 -6.13 -19.14
CA GLU A 74 14.57 -5.99 -19.86
C GLU A 74 14.44 -6.17 -21.38
N LYS A 75 13.22 -6.43 -21.88
CA LYS A 75 13.00 -6.73 -23.29
C LYS A 75 12.82 -5.48 -24.17
N PRO A 76 13.27 -5.49 -25.44
CA PRO A 76 12.96 -4.46 -26.42
C PRO A 76 11.46 -4.27 -26.62
N PHE A 77 11.02 -3.05 -27.00
CA PHE A 77 9.61 -2.67 -27.04
C PHE A 77 8.71 -3.65 -27.81
N TRP A 78 9.07 -4.02 -29.04
CA TRP A 78 8.24 -4.91 -29.87
C TRP A 78 8.18 -6.35 -29.34
N GLU A 79 9.32 -6.87 -28.86
CA GLU A 79 9.38 -8.17 -28.20
C GLU A 79 8.51 -8.16 -26.92
N LYS A 80 8.62 -7.08 -26.13
CA LYS A 80 7.80 -6.85 -24.94
C LYS A 80 6.30 -6.91 -25.24
N VAL A 81 5.84 -6.25 -26.31
CA VAL A 81 4.42 -6.23 -26.69
C VAL A 81 3.93 -7.64 -27.07
N MET A 82 4.67 -8.33 -27.94
CA MET A 82 4.29 -9.69 -28.38
C MET A 82 4.27 -10.68 -27.20
N LEU A 83 5.30 -10.67 -26.37
CA LEU A 83 5.38 -11.55 -25.20
C LEU A 83 4.31 -11.20 -24.18
N TYR A 84 4.01 -9.92 -23.97
CA TYR A 84 2.94 -9.48 -23.09
C TYR A 84 1.58 -10.05 -23.53
N LEU A 85 1.24 -9.97 -24.81
CA LEU A 85 -0.02 -10.50 -25.32
C LEU A 85 -0.09 -12.04 -25.18
N LYS A 86 1.02 -12.74 -25.47
CA LYS A 86 1.12 -14.19 -25.25
C LYS A 86 0.96 -14.58 -23.79
N LYS A 87 1.64 -13.87 -22.86
CA LYS A 87 1.52 -14.09 -21.41
C LYS A 87 0.11 -13.75 -20.90
N GLN A 88 -0.53 -12.69 -21.39
CA GLN A 88 -1.92 -12.34 -21.07
C GLN A 88 -2.90 -13.45 -21.48
N TYR A 89 -2.74 -14.00 -22.68
CA TYR A 89 -3.59 -15.10 -23.15
C TYR A 89 -3.39 -16.36 -22.31
N ARG A 90 -2.13 -16.73 -22.02
CA ARG A 90 -1.81 -17.84 -21.11
C ARG A 90 -2.41 -17.62 -19.73
N TYR A 91 -2.24 -16.41 -19.17
CA TYR A 91 -2.75 -16.05 -17.86
C TYR A 91 -4.27 -16.23 -17.79
N LYS A 92 -5.01 -15.67 -18.78
CA LYS A 92 -6.47 -15.86 -18.85
C LYS A 92 -6.86 -17.34 -18.79
N LYS A 93 -6.22 -18.18 -19.60
CA LYS A 93 -6.56 -19.62 -19.67
C LYS A 93 -6.26 -20.36 -18.38
N VAL A 94 -5.07 -20.14 -17.79
CA VAL A 94 -4.67 -20.85 -16.58
C VAL A 94 -5.48 -20.35 -15.37
N LEU A 95 -5.71 -19.03 -15.26
CA LEU A 95 -6.56 -18.47 -14.21
C LEU A 95 -8.00 -19.00 -14.32
N GLN A 96 -8.55 -19.05 -15.52
CA GLN A 96 -9.88 -19.62 -15.76
C GLN A 96 -9.95 -21.07 -15.30
N PHE A 97 -8.97 -21.92 -15.67
CA PHE A 97 -8.89 -23.30 -15.24
C PHE A 97 -8.88 -23.42 -13.70
N GLU A 98 -8.04 -22.63 -13.02
CA GLU A 98 -7.94 -22.66 -11.56
C GLU A 98 -9.23 -22.17 -10.88
N LEU A 99 -9.86 -21.12 -11.38
CA LEU A 99 -11.12 -20.62 -10.82
C LEU A 99 -12.25 -21.64 -10.98
N PHE A 100 -12.37 -22.30 -12.13
CA PHE A 100 -13.35 -23.40 -12.30
C PHE A 100 -13.04 -24.60 -11.39
N ARG A 101 -11.76 -24.91 -11.16
CA ARG A 101 -11.35 -26.02 -10.28
C ARG A 101 -11.63 -25.73 -8.81
N ILE A 102 -11.42 -24.48 -8.37
CA ILE A 102 -11.67 -24.04 -6.98
C ILE A 102 -13.16 -23.81 -6.75
N SER A 103 -13.86 -23.28 -7.75
CA SER A 103 -15.27 -22.85 -7.69
C SER A 103 -15.53 -21.92 -6.48
N PRO A 104 -14.84 -20.77 -6.42
CA PRO A 104 -14.99 -19.87 -5.29
C PRO A 104 -16.35 -19.17 -5.29
N ASP A 105 -16.81 -18.73 -4.10
CA ASP A 105 -17.94 -17.80 -3.99
C ASP A 105 -17.52 -16.38 -4.43
N ILE A 106 -16.29 -16.00 -4.09
CA ILE A 106 -15.78 -14.64 -4.28
C ILE A 106 -14.35 -14.67 -4.85
N THR A 107 -14.11 -13.86 -5.88
CA THR A 107 -12.76 -13.64 -6.42
C THR A 107 -12.37 -12.17 -6.25
N ILE A 108 -11.29 -11.90 -5.50
CA ILE A 108 -10.77 -10.55 -5.23
C ILE A 108 -9.51 -10.33 -6.07
N SER A 109 -9.54 -9.30 -6.91
CA SER A 109 -8.43 -8.88 -7.75
C SER A 109 -7.76 -7.64 -7.14
N THR A 110 -6.44 -7.62 -7.02
CA THR A 110 -5.67 -6.41 -6.70
C THR A 110 -5.49 -5.49 -7.91
N LEU A 111 -6.33 -5.66 -8.94
CA LEU A 111 -6.46 -4.81 -10.14
C LEU A 111 -5.16 -4.64 -10.93
N ARG A 112 -4.39 -5.72 -11.03
CA ARG A 112 -3.18 -5.70 -11.85
C ARG A 112 -3.49 -6.10 -13.30
N ARG A 113 -3.00 -7.21 -13.77
CA ARG A 113 -3.14 -7.64 -15.19
C ARG A 113 -4.42 -8.40 -15.47
N GLU A 114 -4.97 -9.07 -14.46
CA GLU A 114 -6.21 -9.86 -14.54
C GLU A 114 -7.46 -9.01 -14.81
N ILE A 115 -7.49 -7.76 -14.42
CA ILE A 115 -8.61 -6.85 -14.70
C ILE A 115 -8.92 -6.72 -16.21
N ASN A 116 -7.98 -7.04 -17.07
CA ASN A 116 -8.21 -7.01 -18.53
C ASN A 116 -9.21 -8.07 -18.98
N PHE A 117 -9.41 -9.15 -18.23
CA PHE A 117 -10.21 -10.31 -18.63
C PHE A 117 -10.96 -11.02 -17.49
N ILE A 118 -10.79 -10.62 -16.23
CA ILE A 118 -11.38 -11.34 -15.09
C ILE A 118 -12.91 -11.38 -15.17
N ASN A 119 -13.52 -10.33 -15.72
CA ASN A 119 -14.97 -10.28 -15.94
C ASN A 119 -15.46 -11.19 -17.08
N ASP A 120 -14.54 -11.74 -17.89
CA ASP A 120 -14.88 -12.68 -18.97
C ASP A 120 -14.84 -14.14 -18.47
N ILE A 121 -14.48 -14.38 -17.21
CA ILE A 121 -14.43 -15.71 -16.59
C ILE A 121 -15.71 -15.89 -15.80
N ASP A 122 -16.61 -16.68 -16.38
CA ASP A 122 -17.92 -17.01 -15.79
C ASP A 122 -17.81 -18.32 -14.98
N ASP A 123 -17.16 -18.24 -13.82
CA ASP A 123 -16.94 -19.35 -12.88
C ASP A 123 -17.97 -19.35 -11.73
N GLY A 124 -18.99 -18.48 -11.81
CA GLY A 124 -20.02 -18.31 -10.78
C GLY A 124 -19.61 -17.43 -9.60
N SER A 125 -18.34 -17.04 -9.47
CA SER A 125 -17.91 -16.18 -8.36
C SER A 125 -18.22 -14.70 -8.57
N VAL A 126 -18.55 -14.00 -7.50
CA VAL A 126 -18.63 -12.53 -7.51
C VAL A 126 -17.23 -11.94 -7.62
N LYS A 127 -17.00 -11.07 -8.59
CA LYS A 127 -15.71 -10.42 -8.81
C LYS A 127 -15.63 -9.11 -8.05
N ILE A 128 -14.63 -8.97 -7.16
CA ILE A 128 -14.32 -7.75 -6.43
C ILE A 128 -12.97 -7.22 -6.89
N GLY A 129 -12.87 -5.92 -7.13
CA GLY A 129 -11.59 -5.26 -7.38
C GLY A 129 -11.19 -4.43 -6.18
N GLU A 130 -9.95 -4.56 -5.74
CA GLU A 130 -9.38 -3.81 -4.62
C GLU A 130 -8.20 -2.97 -5.09
N LEU A 131 -8.28 -1.63 -4.94
CA LEU A 131 -7.28 -0.70 -5.43
C LEU A 131 -6.41 -0.15 -4.29
N HIS A 132 -5.13 -0.52 -4.27
CA HIS A 132 -4.13 -0.04 -3.32
C HIS A 132 -3.30 1.15 -3.82
N LEU A 133 -3.68 1.74 -4.94
CA LEU A 133 -2.97 2.86 -5.58
C LEU A 133 -3.91 4.06 -5.68
N SER A 134 -3.33 5.26 -5.88
CA SER A 134 -4.13 6.42 -6.27
C SER A 134 -4.70 6.23 -7.69
N ARG A 135 -5.79 6.94 -8.02
CA ARG A 135 -6.32 6.94 -9.39
C ARG A 135 -5.29 7.40 -10.42
N ALA A 136 -4.44 8.36 -10.05
CA ALA A 136 -3.39 8.88 -10.91
C ALA A 136 -2.36 7.79 -11.28
N ASP A 137 -2.04 6.90 -10.33
CA ASP A 137 -1.10 5.80 -10.53
C ASP A 137 -1.74 4.56 -11.15
N PHE A 138 -3.07 4.46 -11.10
CA PHE A 138 -3.80 3.35 -11.69
C PHE A 138 -3.71 3.41 -13.22
N ARG A 139 -2.88 2.55 -13.81
CA ARG A 139 -2.59 2.48 -15.25
C ARG A 139 -2.12 3.83 -15.83
N GLY A 140 -1.54 4.65 -14.99
CA GLY A 140 -0.99 5.94 -15.34
C GLY A 140 0.51 5.94 -15.46
N SER A 141 0.93 6.68 -16.40
CA SER A 141 2.09 7.52 -16.59
C SER A 141 3.46 6.88 -16.49
N SER A 142 3.97 6.47 -17.62
CA SER A 142 5.39 6.62 -17.93
C SER A 142 5.80 8.11 -17.76
N SER A 143 6.85 8.34 -16.99
CA SER A 143 7.57 9.60 -16.91
C SER A 143 8.03 10.06 -18.30
N GLY A 144 7.34 11.00 -18.89
CA GLY A 144 7.68 11.62 -20.18
C GLY A 144 6.58 12.57 -20.64
N THR A 145 6.92 13.64 -21.34
CA THR A 145 5.96 14.55 -21.97
C THR A 145 5.16 13.78 -23.03
N PRO A 146 3.86 13.54 -22.81
CA PRO A 146 3.08 12.71 -23.73
C PRO A 146 2.84 13.46 -25.02
N ASN A 147 3.21 12.87 -26.15
CA ASN A 147 2.80 13.34 -27.46
C ASN A 147 1.29 13.08 -27.67
N VAL A 148 0.69 13.68 -28.70
CA VAL A 148 -0.76 13.61 -28.95
C VAL A 148 -1.26 12.18 -29.08
N LEU A 149 -0.52 11.29 -29.74
CA LEU A 149 -0.86 9.87 -29.90
C LEU A 149 -0.87 9.12 -28.57
N SER A 150 0.12 9.38 -27.69
CA SER A 150 0.15 8.75 -26.36
C SER A 150 -1.01 9.22 -25.47
N ARG A 151 -1.42 10.50 -25.57
CA ARG A 151 -2.60 11.03 -24.86
C ARG A 151 -3.90 10.30 -25.27
N TRP A 152 -4.10 10.08 -26.58
CA TRP A 152 -5.24 9.31 -27.09
C TRP A 152 -5.23 7.86 -26.62
N PHE A 153 -4.07 7.20 -26.65
CA PHE A 153 -3.89 5.84 -26.17
C PHE A 153 -4.19 5.73 -24.66
N HIS A 154 -3.67 6.65 -23.84
CA HIS A 154 -3.95 6.69 -22.41
C HIS A 154 -5.44 6.96 -22.10
N ALA A 155 -6.09 7.82 -22.87
CA ALA A 155 -7.53 8.08 -22.71
C ALA A 155 -8.38 6.84 -23.05
N TRP A 156 -8.06 6.17 -24.18
CA TRP A 156 -8.72 4.92 -24.56
C TRP A 156 -8.49 3.82 -23.53
N TRP A 157 -7.25 3.67 -23.07
CA TRP A 157 -6.88 2.67 -22.06
C TRP A 157 -7.59 2.90 -20.72
N ARG A 158 -7.69 4.15 -20.27
CA ARG A 158 -8.47 4.52 -19.08
C ARG A 158 -9.96 4.22 -19.24
N ARG A 159 -10.57 4.58 -20.36
CA ARG A 159 -11.98 4.25 -20.64
C ARG A 159 -12.23 2.75 -20.59
N ARG A 160 -11.34 1.95 -21.15
CA ARG A 160 -11.43 0.49 -21.10
C ARG A 160 -11.29 -0.04 -19.66
N ALA A 161 -10.38 0.53 -18.87
CA ALA A 161 -10.22 0.17 -17.47
C ALA A 161 -11.47 0.49 -16.64
N VAL A 162 -12.04 1.69 -16.78
CA VAL A 162 -13.30 2.08 -16.12
C VAL A 162 -14.46 1.15 -16.54
N ALA A 163 -14.55 0.80 -17.82
CA ALA A 163 -15.56 -0.15 -18.31
C ALA A 163 -15.41 -1.55 -17.67
N SER A 164 -14.17 -1.97 -17.41
CA SER A 164 -13.90 -3.23 -16.67
C SER A 164 -14.27 -3.12 -15.19
N LEU A 165 -13.98 -1.98 -14.55
CA LEU A 165 -14.33 -1.76 -13.14
C LEU A 165 -15.85 -1.72 -12.93
N ARG A 166 -16.62 -1.18 -13.86
CA ARG A 166 -18.10 -1.17 -13.82
C ARG A 166 -18.73 -2.56 -13.82
N LYS A 167 -18.05 -3.55 -14.40
CA LYS A 167 -18.55 -4.94 -14.48
C LYS A 167 -18.27 -5.75 -13.21
N LEU A 168 -17.46 -5.25 -12.30
CA LEU A 168 -17.22 -5.90 -11.02
C LEU A 168 -18.47 -5.86 -10.14
N GLY A 169 -18.68 -6.88 -9.33
CA GLY A 169 -19.70 -6.85 -8.28
C GLY A 169 -19.48 -5.69 -7.31
N LYS A 170 -18.22 -5.45 -6.92
CA LYS A 170 -17.80 -4.24 -6.17
C LYS A 170 -16.39 -3.82 -6.54
N PHE A 171 -16.18 -2.50 -6.47
CA PHE A 171 -14.87 -1.87 -6.56
C PHE A 171 -14.54 -1.21 -5.22
N VAL A 172 -13.51 -1.70 -4.56
CA VAL A 172 -13.11 -1.26 -3.22
C VAL A 172 -11.94 -0.28 -3.33
N THR A 173 -12.08 0.87 -2.70
CA THR A 173 -11.03 1.88 -2.50
C THR A 173 -10.74 2.05 -1.02
N LEU A 174 -9.59 2.63 -0.69
CA LEU A 174 -9.09 2.66 0.69
C LEU A 174 -9.53 3.89 1.49
N THR A 175 -10.01 4.95 0.81
CA THR A 175 -10.37 6.23 1.44
C THR A 175 -11.55 6.88 0.74
N ASP A 176 -12.29 7.75 1.46
CA ASP A 176 -13.39 8.53 0.88
C ASP A 176 -12.90 9.45 -0.24
N LYS A 177 -11.71 10.04 -0.08
CA LYS A 177 -11.08 10.87 -1.13
C LYS A 177 -10.80 10.04 -2.38
N ALA A 178 -10.23 8.82 -2.23
CA ALA A 178 -10.03 7.91 -3.35
C ALA A 178 -11.36 7.49 -4.00
N MET A 179 -12.41 7.24 -3.21
CA MET A 179 -13.74 6.94 -3.72
C MET A 179 -14.31 8.09 -4.55
N SER A 180 -14.17 9.33 -4.09
CA SER A 180 -14.65 10.52 -4.81
C SER A 180 -13.94 10.78 -6.14
N GLU A 181 -12.77 10.22 -6.35
CA GLU A 181 -12.03 10.29 -7.62
C GLU A 181 -12.71 9.49 -8.76
N TRP A 182 -13.68 8.61 -8.46
CA TRP A 182 -14.35 7.73 -9.42
C TRP A 182 -15.86 8.02 -9.54
N PRO A 183 -16.29 9.25 -9.85
CA PRO A 183 -17.69 9.62 -9.90
C PRO A 183 -18.49 8.86 -10.96
N GLU A 184 -17.83 8.22 -11.92
CA GLU A 184 -18.42 7.42 -12.97
C GLU A 184 -18.79 5.98 -12.54
N LEU A 185 -18.42 5.54 -11.33
CA LEU A 185 -18.68 4.19 -10.82
C LEU A 185 -19.76 4.21 -9.74
N SER A 186 -20.80 3.39 -9.89
CA SER A 186 -21.87 3.21 -8.92
C SER A 186 -21.65 2.00 -7.99
N ASN A 187 -20.78 1.09 -8.38
CA ASN A 187 -20.45 -0.13 -7.64
C ASN A 187 -19.22 0.01 -6.73
N ILE A 188 -18.88 1.25 -6.36
CA ILE A 188 -17.73 1.59 -5.51
C ILE A 188 -18.10 1.61 -4.04
N ILE A 189 -17.18 1.17 -3.18
CA ILE A 189 -17.28 1.23 -1.73
C ILE A 189 -15.89 1.53 -1.13
N MET A 190 -15.87 2.17 0.03
CA MET A 190 -14.65 2.40 0.79
C MET A 190 -14.50 1.35 1.88
N ILE A 191 -13.38 0.60 1.86
CA ILE A 191 -12.92 -0.25 2.97
C ILE A 191 -11.41 -0.02 3.10
N PRO A 192 -10.93 0.55 4.20
CA PRO A 192 -9.53 0.88 4.36
C PRO A 192 -8.68 -0.36 4.58
N ASP A 193 -7.36 -0.21 4.39
CA ASP A 193 -6.41 -1.24 4.77
C ASP A 193 -6.35 -1.38 6.29
N PRO A 194 -6.28 -2.61 6.81
CA PRO A 194 -6.13 -2.83 8.24
C PRO A 194 -4.73 -2.49 8.73
N LEU A 195 -4.63 -2.04 9.97
CA LEU A 195 -3.36 -1.87 10.67
C LEU A 195 -2.61 -3.20 10.72
N PRO A 196 -1.38 -3.28 10.14
CA PRO A 196 -0.67 -4.55 10.01
C PRO A 196 0.09 -4.95 11.29
N LEU A 197 -0.39 -4.55 12.44
CA LEU A 197 0.23 -4.80 13.72
C LEU A 197 -0.81 -5.25 14.74
N ASP A 198 -0.55 -6.38 15.37
CA ASP A 198 -1.22 -6.76 16.59
C ASP A 198 -0.49 -6.04 17.75
N VAL A 199 -0.87 -4.78 17.99
CA VAL A 199 -0.24 -3.97 19.03
C VAL A 199 -1.21 -3.82 20.18
N LYS A 200 -0.86 -4.43 21.31
CA LYS A 200 -1.33 -3.92 22.60
C LYS A 200 -0.66 -2.57 22.79
N VAL A 201 -1.44 -1.52 22.56
CA VAL A 201 -1.00 -0.13 22.55
C VAL A 201 -0.08 0.15 23.75
N GLN A 202 1.20 0.37 23.46
CA GLN A 202 2.15 0.88 24.45
C GLN A 202 2.51 2.30 24.06
N SER A 203 2.09 3.26 24.87
CA SER A 203 2.57 4.64 24.73
C SER A 203 4.10 4.64 24.91
N THR A 204 4.82 4.92 23.84
CA THR A 204 6.28 5.07 23.89
C THR A 204 6.62 6.34 24.64
N GLN A 205 7.70 6.35 25.41
CA GLN A 205 8.13 7.54 26.15
C GLN A 205 8.72 8.63 25.24
N GLN A 206 8.86 8.36 23.93
CA GLN A 206 9.38 9.29 22.87
C GLN A 206 10.62 10.09 23.32
N LYS A 207 11.50 9.46 24.11
CA LYS A 207 12.69 10.11 24.69
C LYS A 207 13.87 10.13 23.71
N SER A 208 13.85 9.31 22.68
CA SER A 208 14.91 9.29 21.68
C SER A 208 14.85 10.55 20.83
N LYS A 209 16.00 11.07 20.43
CA LYS A 209 16.09 12.18 19.45
C LYS A 209 16.24 11.59 18.04
N ARG A 210 15.26 10.79 17.62
CA ARG A 210 15.34 9.99 16.40
C ARG A 210 14.10 10.14 15.55
N VAL A 211 14.31 10.52 14.30
CA VAL A 211 13.32 10.56 13.22
C VAL A 211 13.48 9.31 12.36
N ILE A 212 12.39 8.68 11.98
CA ILE A 212 12.43 7.53 11.07
C ILE A 212 11.58 7.77 9.82
N ALA A 213 12.01 7.20 8.70
CA ALA A 213 11.23 7.07 7.48
C ALA A 213 11.29 5.61 6.99
N ILE A 214 10.16 5.04 6.60
CA ILE A 214 10.06 3.64 6.21
C ILE A 214 9.33 3.51 4.88
N GLY A 215 9.98 2.89 3.89
CA GLY A 215 9.41 2.67 2.56
C GLY A 215 10.48 2.32 1.53
N ARG A 216 10.07 1.95 0.31
CA ARG A 216 11.03 1.61 -0.76
C ARG A 216 11.87 2.82 -1.16
N TYR A 217 13.14 2.59 -1.51
CA TYR A 217 13.97 3.59 -2.18
C TYR A 217 13.52 3.73 -3.64
N ALA A 218 12.49 4.55 -3.83
CA ALA A 218 11.83 4.76 -5.11
C ALA A 218 11.36 6.22 -5.22
N TYR A 219 11.26 6.73 -6.44
CA TYR A 219 10.92 8.12 -6.73
C TYR A 219 9.64 8.60 -6.03
N GLU A 220 8.61 7.73 -6.01
CA GLU A 220 7.33 8.04 -5.38
C GLU A 220 7.42 8.26 -3.87
N LYS A 221 8.47 7.74 -3.20
CA LYS A 221 8.65 7.89 -1.74
C LYS A 221 9.33 9.19 -1.33
N GLY A 222 9.90 9.94 -2.28
CA GLY A 222 10.36 11.31 -2.05
C GLY A 222 11.52 11.48 -1.08
N TYR A 223 12.38 10.48 -0.92
CA TYR A 223 13.51 10.59 0.01
C TYR A 223 14.53 11.65 -0.38
N ASP A 224 14.61 12.03 -1.65
CA ASP A 224 15.38 13.19 -2.11
C ASP A 224 14.84 14.50 -1.54
N LEU A 225 13.51 14.64 -1.38
CA LEU A 225 12.88 15.78 -0.74
C LEU A 225 13.14 15.77 0.78
N LEU A 226 13.09 14.56 1.39
CA LEU A 226 13.40 14.39 2.82
C LEU A 226 14.83 14.81 3.15
N LEU A 227 15.80 14.36 2.37
CA LEU A 227 17.22 14.72 2.61
C LEU A 227 17.46 16.22 2.52
N ARG A 228 16.79 16.91 1.57
CA ARG A 228 16.84 18.38 1.48
C ARG A 228 16.13 19.06 2.67
N ALA A 229 15.06 18.50 3.18
CA ALA A 229 14.41 19.00 4.39
C ALA A 229 15.31 18.74 5.63
N TRP A 230 15.97 17.58 5.67
CA TRP A 230 16.88 17.23 6.76
C TRP A 230 18.11 18.14 6.82
N GLU A 231 18.63 18.61 5.68
CA GLU A 231 19.71 19.62 5.63
C GLU A 231 19.38 20.90 6.44
N LEU A 232 18.12 21.31 6.43
CA LEU A 232 17.66 22.47 7.22
C LEU A 232 17.54 22.13 8.71
N VAL A 233 17.20 20.89 9.02
CA VAL A 233 17.01 20.39 10.39
C VAL A 233 18.35 20.13 11.07
N GLU A 234 19.26 19.41 10.42
CA GLU A 234 20.54 18.96 11.00
C GLU A 234 21.39 20.11 11.51
N LYS A 235 21.42 21.21 10.78
CA LYS A 235 22.16 22.43 11.17
C LYS A 235 21.67 23.04 12.50
N ARG A 236 20.39 22.86 12.80
CA ARG A 236 19.75 23.45 13.99
C ARG A 236 19.65 22.44 15.16
N TYR A 237 19.57 21.15 14.84
CA TYR A 237 19.38 20.08 15.80
C TYR A 237 20.42 18.97 15.61
N PRO A 238 21.72 19.26 15.86
CA PRO A 238 22.80 18.31 15.60
C PRO A 238 22.79 17.06 16.50
N ASP A 239 21.95 17.01 17.50
CA ASP A 239 21.76 15.89 18.42
C ASP A 239 20.58 14.98 18.06
N TRP A 240 19.90 15.29 16.94
CA TRP A 240 18.87 14.42 16.37
C TRP A 240 19.44 13.57 15.21
N SER A 241 18.82 12.42 14.98
CA SER A 241 19.18 11.55 13.86
C SER A 241 17.97 11.24 12.99
N LEU A 242 18.25 10.98 11.70
CA LEU A 242 17.31 10.49 10.71
C LEU A 242 17.76 9.10 10.25
N ASP A 243 16.89 8.11 10.38
CA ASP A 243 17.08 6.76 9.87
C ASP A 243 16.03 6.47 8.79
N VAL A 244 16.48 6.18 7.56
CA VAL A 244 15.63 5.80 6.43
C VAL A 244 15.76 4.30 6.19
N PHE A 245 14.65 3.57 6.24
CA PHE A 245 14.63 2.10 6.07
C PHE A 245 13.86 1.71 4.82
N GLY A 246 14.42 0.80 4.04
CA GLY A 246 13.70 0.30 2.89
C GLY A 246 14.44 -0.62 1.95
N MET A 247 13.70 -1.17 1.03
CA MET A 247 14.20 -1.96 -0.08
C MET A 247 14.40 -1.08 -1.32
N GLY A 248 15.35 -1.40 -2.16
CA GLY A 248 15.59 -0.72 -3.43
C GLY A 248 17.02 -0.17 -3.57
N ASN A 249 17.25 0.59 -4.64
CA ASN A 249 18.57 1.18 -4.91
C ASN A 249 18.78 2.45 -4.08
N ARG A 250 19.72 2.41 -3.14
CA ARG A 250 20.09 3.52 -2.26
C ARG A 250 21.10 4.49 -2.88
N GLN A 251 21.84 4.04 -3.88
CA GLN A 251 22.96 4.78 -4.45
C GLN A 251 22.65 6.24 -4.82
N PRO A 252 21.50 6.57 -5.46
CA PRO A 252 21.16 7.97 -5.76
C PRO A 252 21.01 8.85 -4.50
N TYR A 253 20.53 8.25 -3.42
CA TYR A 253 20.31 8.97 -2.14
C TYR A 253 21.63 9.08 -1.35
N GLU A 254 22.52 8.10 -1.42
CA GLU A 254 23.88 8.15 -0.86
C GLU A 254 24.71 9.25 -1.54
N GLN A 255 24.58 9.40 -2.85
CA GLN A 255 25.17 10.50 -3.60
C GLN A 255 24.63 11.86 -3.13
N LEU A 256 23.30 11.95 -2.95
CA LEU A 256 22.66 13.18 -2.49
C LEU A 256 23.08 13.55 -1.05
N LEU A 257 23.29 12.58 -0.15
CA LEU A 257 23.86 12.83 1.18
C LEU A 257 25.21 13.55 1.07
N THR A 258 26.07 13.09 0.16
CA THR A 258 27.40 13.69 -0.08
C THR A 258 27.28 15.09 -0.69
N GLU A 259 26.39 15.29 -1.66
CA GLU A 259 26.16 16.59 -2.32
C GLU A 259 25.65 17.65 -1.32
N LEU A 260 24.81 17.25 -0.38
CA LEU A 260 24.25 18.13 0.66
C LEU A 260 25.17 18.28 1.88
N ASN A 261 26.33 17.61 1.92
CA ASN A 261 27.25 17.55 3.05
C ASN A 261 26.55 17.14 4.38
N LEU A 262 25.61 16.20 4.33
CA LEU A 262 24.93 15.70 5.50
C LEU A 262 25.84 14.77 6.32
N ASN A 263 25.75 14.84 7.64
CA ASN A 263 26.49 13.96 8.53
C ASN A 263 25.94 12.54 8.48
N THR A 264 26.71 11.61 7.89
CA THR A 264 26.30 10.21 7.71
C THR A 264 26.19 9.42 9.02
N GLU A 265 26.71 9.91 10.13
CA GLU A 265 26.47 9.33 11.46
C GLU A 265 25.09 9.69 12.01
N GLN A 266 24.51 10.80 11.54
CA GLN A 266 23.19 11.28 11.97
C GLN A 266 22.10 11.00 10.93
N CYS A 267 22.42 11.02 9.63
CA CYS A 267 21.50 10.71 8.54
C CYS A 267 21.90 9.38 7.89
N ARG A 268 21.20 8.31 8.19
CA ARG A 268 21.56 6.93 7.83
C ARG A 268 20.54 6.30 6.91
N LEU A 269 21.03 5.65 5.86
CA LEU A 269 20.21 4.88 4.91
C LEU A 269 20.40 3.38 5.14
N HIS A 270 19.33 2.71 5.52
CA HIS A 270 19.34 1.29 5.88
C HIS A 270 18.66 0.43 4.82
N GLY A 271 18.90 -0.87 4.87
CA GLY A 271 18.17 -1.88 4.09
C GLY A 271 16.74 -2.12 4.63
N VAL A 272 16.10 -3.16 4.11
CA VAL A 272 14.78 -3.59 4.56
C VAL A 272 14.85 -4.13 5.99
N LEU A 273 13.85 -3.78 6.78
CA LEU A 273 13.70 -4.30 8.15
C LEU A 273 13.03 -5.68 8.12
N SER A 274 13.59 -6.61 8.87
CA SER A 274 12.95 -7.91 9.14
C SER A 274 11.74 -7.77 10.08
N ASP A 275 11.81 -6.81 11.00
CA ASP A 275 10.73 -6.52 11.95
C ASP A 275 10.67 -5.01 12.24
N VAL A 276 9.78 -4.34 11.56
CA VAL A 276 9.54 -2.89 11.69
C VAL A 276 9.05 -2.49 13.08
N LYS A 277 8.42 -3.41 13.82
CA LYS A 277 7.88 -3.15 15.16
C LYS A 277 8.95 -2.72 16.16
N LYS A 278 10.19 -3.12 15.94
CA LYS A 278 11.32 -2.78 16.82
C LYS A 278 11.79 -1.34 16.67
N GLU A 279 11.47 -0.69 15.55
CA GLU A 279 11.93 0.66 15.28
C GLU A 279 11.01 1.73 15.87
N TYR A 280 9.69 1.51 15.85
CA TYR A 280 8.74 2.51 16.36
C TYR A 280 8.92 2.87 17.83
N PRO A 281 9.15 1.93 18.77
CA PRO A 281 9.38 2.27 20.18
C PRO A 281 10.59 3.18 20.42
N ASN A 282 11.57 3.12 19.50
CA ASN A 282 12.81 3.87 19.54
C ASN A 282 12.78 5.14 18.68
N ALA A 283 11.61 5.52 18.14
CA ALA A 283 11.42 6.71 17.35
C ALA A 283 10.64 7.78 18.12
N SER A 284 11.00 9.04 17.93
CA SER A 284 10.24 10.19 18.43
C SER A 284 9.32 10.78 17.37
N LEU A 285 9.55 10.46 16.10
CA LEU A 285 8.84 11.03 14.96
C LEU A 285 8.96 10.09 13.76
N LEU A 286 7.88 9.88 13.03
CA LEU A 286 7.90 9.27 11.70
C LEU A 286 7.59 10.31 10.65
N VAL A 287 8.32 10.26 9.52
CA VAL A 287 8.11 11.17 8.38
C VAL A 287 7.78 10.40 7.10
N LEU A 288 6.82 10.91 6.33
CA LEU A 288 6.39 10.34 5.06
C LEU A 288 6.43 11.42 3.95
N PRO A 289 7.58 11.57 3.27
CA PRO A 289 7.79 12.60 2.24
C PRO A 289 7.29 12.18 0.85
N SER A 290 6.37 11.24 0.77
CA SER A 290 5.94 10.63 -0.49
C SER A 290 5.36 11.65 -1.47
N ARG A 291 5.63 11.46 -2.76
CA ARG A 291 5.00 12.22 -3.86
C ARG A 291 3.59 11.72 -4.16
N THR A 292 3.37 10.44 -3.93
CA THR A 292 2.07 9.79 -4.08
C THR A 292 1.93 8.64 -3.10
N GLU A 293 0.74 8.48 -2.55
CA GLU A 293 0.44 7.44 -1.57
C GLU A 293 -1.02 7.01 -1.69
N GLY A 294 -1.25 5.70 -1.82
CA GLY A 294 -2.60 5.15 -1.86
C GLY A 294 -3.29 5.17 -0.50
N PHE A 295 -2.55 4.82 0.56
CA PHE A 295 -3.07 4.80 1.93
C PHE A 295 -2.03 5.30 2.95
N GLY A 296 -0.85 4.68 3.02
CA GLY A 296 0.20 5.08 3.96
C GLY A 296 0.19 4.27 5.25
N LEU A 297 0.21 2.94 5.15
CA LEU A 297 0.19 2.02 6.31
C LEU A 297 1.21 2.37 7.39
N VAL A 298 2.39 2.85 7.02
CA VAL A 298 3.45 3.23 7.98
C VAL A 298 3.03 4.36 8.92
N LEU A 299 2.08 5.21 8.50
CA LEU A 299 1.49 6.24 9.37
C LEU A 299 0.68 5.60 10.49
N LEU A 300 -0.19 4.65 10.15
CA LEU A 300 -0.98 3.91 11.14
C LEU A 300 -0.08 3.07 12.05
N GLU A 301 0.97 2.48 11.50
CA GLU A 301 1.94 1.72 12.28
C GLU A 301 2.62 2.61 13.32
N ALA A 302 3.14 3.76 12.92
CA ALA A 302 3.76 4.72 13.85
C ALA A 302 2.76 5.21 14.91
N MET A 303 1.55 5.58 14.48
CA MET A 303 0.47 6.02 15.36
C MET A 303 0.09 4.96 16.38
N ALA A 304 0.07 3.66 16.02
CA ALA A 304 -0.23 2.58 16.93
C ALA A 304 0.78 2.45 18.08
N PHE A 305 2.01 2.92 17.88
CA PHE A 305 3.04 3.05 18.92
C PHE A 305 3.08 4.43 19.59
N GLY A 306 2.13 5.31 19.28
CA GLY A 306 2.11 6.67 19.83
C GLY A 306 3.20 7.58 19.25
N VAL A 307 3.77 7.24 18.11
CA VAL A 307 4.76 8.07 17.40
C VAL A 307 4.03 9.06 16.51
N PRO A 308 4.17 10.38 16.73
CA PRO A 308 3.56 11.38 15.87
C PRO A 308 4.18 11.37 14.48
N VAL A 309 3.41 11.86 13.50
CA VAL A 309 3.78 11.77 12.10
C VAL A 309 3.80 13.13 11.42
N VAL A 310 4.69 13.28 10.42
CA VAL A 310 4.67 14.40 9.47
C VAL A 310 4.64 13.81 8.06
N ALA A 311 3.69 14.23 7.24
CA ALA A 311 3.57 13.73 5.87
C ALA A 311 3.26 14.85 4.88
N PHE A 312 3.64 14.67 3.62
CA PHE A 312 3.04 15.46 2.55
C PHE A 312 1.58 15.04 2.35
N ASP A 313 0.68 16.00 2.08
CA ASP A 313 -0.70 15.73 1.65
C ASP A 313 -0.71 15.27 0.19
N CYS A 314 -0.15 14.11 -0.07
CA CYS A 314 0.02 13.53 -1.39
C CYS A 314 -1.00 12.43 -1.65
N GLY A 315 -1.75 12.53 -2.75
CA GLY A 315 -2.77 11.54 -3.09
C GLY A 315 -3.96 11.54 -2.12
N SER A 316 -4.50 10.35 -1.83
CA SER A 316 -5.71 10.19 -1.01
C SER A 316 -5.43 9.59 0.38
N GLY A 317 -4.25 9.01 0.59
CA GLY A 317 -3.92 8.26 1.80
C GLY A 317 -3.65 9.13 3.04
N PRO A 318 -2.61 9.99 3.06
CA PRO A 318 -2.20 10.69 4.26
C PRO A 318 -3.31 11.52 4.91
N SER A 319 -4.09 12.29 4.12
CA SER A 319 -5.20 13.11 4.62
C SER A 319 -6.42 12.32 5.12
N SER A 320 -6.50 11.02 4.85
CA SER A 320 -7.53 10.14 5.43
C SER A 320 -7.15 9.62 6.83
N ILE A 321 -5.85 9.58 7.11
CA ILE A 321 -5.28 9.09 8.36
C ILE A 321 -4.95 10.24 9.30
N ILE A 322 -4.31 11.30 8.78
CA ILE A 322 -3.86 12.45 9.56
C ILE A 322 -4.94 13.52 9.62
N SER A 323 -5.33 13.90 10.82
CA SER A 323 -6.04 15.15 11.11
C SER A 323 -4.98 16.19 11.47
N ASP A 324 -4.75 17.16 10.58
CA ASP A 324 -3.65 18.14 10.72
C ASP A 324 -3.73 18.89 12.04
N GLY A 325 -2.59 18.94 12.75
CA GLY A 325 -2.46 19.58 14.06
C GLY A 325 -3.01 18.76 15.24
N ASP A 326 -3.72 17.66 15.02
CA ASP A 326 -4.32 16.80 16.05
C ASP A 326 -3.48 15.53 16.31
N ASN A 327 -3.31 14.67 15.31
CA ASN A 327 -2.59 13.40 15.44
C ASN A 327 -1.31 13.33 14.59
N GLY A 328 -0.94 14.42 13.93
CA GLY A 328 0.22 14.59 13.08
C GLY A 328 0.14 15.89 12.31
N PHE A 329 1.08 16.10 11.39
CA PHE A 329 1.07 17.24 10.48
C PHE A 329 0.98 16.81 9.02
N LEU A 330 0.11 17.51 8.26
CA LEU A 330 0.06 17.46 6.82
C LEU A 330 0.71 18.72 6.24
N VAL A 331 1.62 18.53 5.30
CA VAL A 331 2.34 19.60 4.63
C VAL A 331 2.00 19.56 3.14
N GLN A 332 1.91 20.72 2.51
CA GLN A 332 1.66 20.79 1.08
C GLN A 332 2.74 20.00 0.31
N PRO A 333 2.36 19.26 -0.74
CA PRO A 333 3.31 18.50 -1.54
C PRO A 333 4.46 19.37 -2.04
N PHE A 334 5.68 18.88 -1.92
CA PHE A 334 6.93 19.56 -2.33
C PHE A 334 7.33 20.81 -1.51
N ASP A 335 6.61 21.20 -0.49
CA ASP A 335 7.03 22.25 0.45
C ASP A 335 8.08 21.69 1.43
N ILE A 336 9.33 21.66 0.95
CA ILE A 336 10.48 21.14 1.71
C ILE A 336 10.69 21.95 3.00
N LYS A 337 10.53 23.29 2.91
CA LYS A 337 10.74 24.18 4.06
C LYS A 337 9.66 23.97 5.13
N GLY A 338 8.38 23.96 4.73
CA GLY A 338 7.27 23.67 5.63
C GLY A 338 7.39 22.28 6.25
N PHE A 339 7.88 21.29 5.51
CA PHE A 339 8.12 19.96 6.03
C PHE A 339 9.19 19.94 7.12
N ALA A 340 10.31 20.64 6.90
CA ALA A 340 11.37 20.81 7.89
C ALA A 340 10.84 21.58 9.14
N GLU A 341 10.06 22.63 8.96
CA GLU A 341 9.48 23.43 10.06
C GLU A 341 8.55 22.56 10.93
N LYS A 342 7.71 21.70 10.34
CA LYS A 342 6.84 20.80 11.10
C LYS A 342 7.62 19.71 11.84
N MET A 343 8.70 19.18 11.26
CA MET A 343 9.62 18.30 11.99
C MET A 343 10.22 19.03 13.19
N MET A 344 10.79 20.22 13.00
CA MET A 344 11.41 21.00 14.06
C MET A 344 10.42 21.35 15.18
N GLN A 345 9.17 21.71 14.84
CA GLN A 345 8.11 21.99 15.81
C GLN A 345 7.86 20.79 16.73
N LEU A 346 7.85 19.57 16.18
CA LEU A 346 7.73 18.34 17.00
C LEU A 346 9.01 18.02 17.75
N MET A 347 10.19 18.32 17.20
CA MET A 347 11.47 18.10 17.89
C MET A 347 11.61 18.97 19.14
N GLU A 348 11.17 20.22 19.07
CA GLU A 348 11.23 21.19 20.18
C GLU A 348 10.22 20.87 21.29
N ASN A 349 9.03 20.36 20.91
CA ASN A 349 7.91 20.25 21.85
C ASN A 349 7.54 18.80 22.19
N GLY A 350 8.16 18.27 23.26
CA GLY A 350 7.86 16.93 23.77
C GLY A 350 6.43 16.75 24.29
N GLY A 351 5.79 17.83 24.76
CA GLY A 351 4.37 17.84 25.14
C GLY A 351 3.46 17.60 23.93
N LEU A 352 3.70 18.34 22.86
CA LEU A 352 2.98 18.20 21.60
C LEU A 352 3.14 16.80 20.99
N ARG A 353 4.38 16.27 20.99
CA ARG A 353 4.62 14.89 20.55
C ARG A 353 3.76 13.88 21.29
N ARG A 354 3.69 13.99 22.63
CA ARG A 354 2.87 13.06 23.45
C ARG A 354 1.39 13.21 23.15
N THR A 355 0.87 14.43 23.04
CA THR A 355 -0.54 14.68 22.71
C THR A 355 -0.89 14.09 21.34
N MET A 356 -0.14 14.43 20.31
CA MET A 356 -0.37 13.89 18.95
C MET A 356 -0.18 12.38 18.90
N GLY A 357 0.80 11.84 19.62
CA GLY A 357 1.01 10.40 19.69
C GLY A 357 -0.20 9.67 20.31
N ASN A 358 -0.77 10.19 21.41
CA ASN A 358 -1.98 9.62 22.02
C ASN A 358 -3.19 9.69 21.10
N ASN A 359 -3.39 10.81 20.40
CA ASN A 359 -4.47 10.96 19.43
C ASN A 359 -4.27 10.01 18.22
N GLY A 360 -3.01 9.83 17.79
CA GLY A 360 -2.63 8.86 16.78
C GLY A 360 -2.99 7.42 17.18
N VAL A 361 -2.75 7.04 18.44
CA VAL A 361 -3.16 5.73 18.96
C VAL A 361 -4.66 5.51 18.80
N GLN A 362 -5.47 6.49 19.21
CA GLN A 362 -6.94 6.39 19.09
C GLN A 362 -7.37 6.27 17.63
N LYS A 363 -6.70 7.00 16.72
CA LYS A 363 -6.94 6.89 15.28
C LYS A 363 -6.60 5.50 14.76
N ALA A 364 -5.43 4.96 15.09
CA ALA A 364 -4.97 3.65 14.64
C ALA A 364 -5.90 2.51 15.09
N GLN A 365 -6.52 2.61 16.26
CA GLN A 365 -7.49 1.64 16.77
C GLN A 365 -8.76 1.53 15.89
N GLN A 366 -9.04 2.48 15.02
CA GLN A 366 -10.15 2.40 14.08
C GLN A 366 -9.88 1.42 12.94
N TYR A 367 -8.60 1.07 12.70
CA TYR A 367 -8.12 0.27 11.58
C TYR A 367 -7.65 -1.14 12.00
N THR A 368 -8.07 -1.64 13.15
CA THR A 368 -7.71 -3.02 13.55
C THR A 368 -8.23 -4.04 12.56
N ILE A 369 -7.51 -5.16 12.42
CA ILE A 369 -7.90 -6.23 11.51
C ILE A 369 -9.31 -6.77 11.82
N ASP A 370 -9.71 -6.80 13.10
CA ASP A 370 -11.06 -7.21 13.49
C ASP A 370 -12.14 -6.28 12.91
N LYS A 371 -11.96 -4.96 13.04
CA LYS A 371 -12.92 -3.97 12.51
C LYS A 371 -13.01 -4.03 10.99
N ILE A 372 -11.86 -4.03 10.34
CA ILE A 372 -11.79 -4.04 8.87
C ILE A 372 -12.23 -5.38 8.31
N GLY A 373 -11.86 -6.49 8.95
CA GLY A 373 -12.30 -7.83 8.57
C GLY A 373 -13.81 -8.00 8.66
N HIS A 374 -14.46 -7.39 9.66
CA HIS A 374 -15.92 -7.40 9.75
C HIS A 374 -16.61 -6.56 8.66
N GLN A 375 -16.00 -5.44 8.22
CA GLN A 375 -16.51 -4.68 7.05
C GLN A 375 -16.44 -5.53 5.77
N TRP A 376 -15.34 -6.26 5.57
CA TRP A 376 -15.22 -7.20 4.46
C TRP A 376 -16.25 -8.32 4.55
N LYS A 377 -16.45 -8.88 5.76
CA LYS A 377 -17.47 -9.90 5.98
C LYS A 377 -18.87 -9.39 5.64
N GLN A 378 -19.21 -8.18 6.08
CA GLN A 378 -20.49 -7.55 5.75
C GLN A 378 -20.66 -7.41 4.23
N LEU A 379 -19.62 -6.92 3.52
CA LEU A 379 -19.64 -6.84 2.06
C LEU A 379 -19.88 -8.20 1.40
N PHE A 380 -19.22 -9.27 1.88
CA PHE A 380 -19.40 -10.61 1.36
C PHE A 380 -20.84 -11.12 1.59
N ASP A 381 -21.36 -10.92 2.80
CA ASP A 381 -22.73 -11.33 3.15
C ASP A 381 -23.76 -10.59 2.26
N GLU A 382 -23.60 -9.28 2.03
CA GLU A 382 -24.46 -8.48 1.15
C GLU A 382 -24.43 -8.96 -0.31
N LEU A 383 -23.27 -9.25 -0.85
CA LEU A 383 -23.11 -9.71 -2.24
C LEU A 383 -23.72 -11.11 -2.44
N MET A 384 -23.58 -11.99 -1.47
CA MET A 384 -24.07 -13.36 -1.57
C MET A 384 -25.58 -13.49 -1.26
N GLN A 385 -26.19 -12.49 -0.58
CA GLN A 385 -27.63 -12.46 -0.34
C GLN A 385 -28.39 -11.87 -1.54
N ASN A 386 -27.80 -10.89 -2.23
CA ASN A 386 -28.46 -10.21 -3.33
C ASN A 386 -28.45 -11.02 -4.65
N GLY A 387 -27.83 -12.19 -4.69
CA GLY A 387 -27.89 -13.12 -5.81
C GLY A 387 -27.35 -12.52 -7.13
N ILE A 388 -26.24 -11.76 -7.05
CA ILE A 388 -25.60 -11.18 -8.25
C ILE A 388 -24.77 -12.25 -8.95
#